data_dccd23c8fd26572be8e1e64085995de7
#
_entry.id   dccd23c8fd26572be8e1e64085995de7
#
_cell.length_a   1.000
_cell.length_b   1.000
_cell.length_c   1.000
_cell.angle_alpha   90.00
_cell.angle_beta   90.00
_cell.angle_gamma   90.00
#
_symmetry.space_group_name_H-M   'P 1'
#
loop_
_entity.id
_entity.type
_entity.pdbx_description
1 polymer ?
#
loop_
_entity_poly.entity_id
_entity_poly.type
_entity_poly.pdbx_seq_one_letter_code
_entity_poly.pdbx_strand_id
1 'polypeptide(L)'
;PGQTAYQEIIAFFGPDILSADQTLDRKKIARIVFQDPEKKKKLEAMIHPESYALYLERVQGIINQNPQAIIQTVIPLMIELNLHSLFHKILLVYAAPPVQIGRLTVRDGIDEDEAARIMENQLPIDSKPDYADFVIQNGGTLDQTQAQVDVLWPQLLELQKNKAKES
;
A
#
# COMPACT_ATOMS: atom_id res chain seq x y z
N PRO A 1 2.98 -3.87 20.53
CA PRO A 1 2.39 -4.18 21.82
C PRO A 1 1.74 -2.96 22.46
N GLY A 2 0.58 -3.13 23.12
CA GLY A 2 -0.09 -2.05 23.88
C GLY A 2 -1.09 -1.18 23.13
N GLN A 3 -1.22 -1.30 21.82
CA GLN A 3 -2.28 -0.62 21.05
C GLN A 3 -3.57 -1.44 21.07
N THR A 4 -4.73 -0.79 20.92
CA THR A 4 -6.06 -1.40 20.97
C THR A 4 -6.19 -2.57 20.00
N ALA A 5 -5.85 -2.36 18.72
CA ALA A 5 -5.91 -3.43 17.71
C ALA A 5 -5.01 -4.64 18.06
N TYR A 6 -3.85 -4.44 18.68
CA TYR A 6 -3.00 -5.56 19.13
C TYR A 6 -3.73 -6.42 20.15
N GLN A 7 -4.40 -5.82 21.13
CA GLN A 7 -5.14 -6.53 22.17
C GLN A 7 -6.37 -7.24 21.59
N GLU A 8 -7.11 -6.59 20.72
CA GLU A 8 -8.27 -7.18 20.04
C GLU A 8 -7.88 -8.37 19.15
N ILE A 9 -6.76 -8.28 18.44
CA ILE A 9 -6.25 -9.38 17.59
C ILE A 9 -5.89 -10.59 18.48
N ILE A 10 -5.21 -10.39 19.60
CA ILE A 10 -4.88 -11.48 20.53
C ILE A 10 -6.15 -12.08 21.13
N ALA A 11 -7.11 -11.25 21.55
CA ALA A 11 -8.38 -11.71 22.09
C ALA A 11 -9.18 -12.56 21.09
N PHE A 12 -9.12 -12.22 19.79
CA PHE A 12 -9.86 -12.91 18.74
C PHE A 12 -9.17 -14.19 18.25
N PHE A 13 -7.84 -14.13 18.00
CA PHE A 13 -7.08 -15.26 17.44
C PHE A 13 -6.44 -16.17 18.47
N GLY A 14 -6.39 -15.74 19.73
CA GLY A 14 -5.70 -16.43 20.81
C GLY A 14 -4.20 -16.10 20.89
N PRO A 15 -3.55 -16.47 22.00
CA PRO A 15 -2.13 -16.14 22.24
C PRO A 15 -1.15 -16.89 21.33
N ASP A 16 -1.60 -17.94 20.68
CA ASP A 16 -0.77 -18.75 19.76
C ASP A 16 -0.23 -17.98 18.56
N ILE A 17 -0.83 -16.82 18.25
CA ILE A 17 -0.36 -15.95 17.16
C ILE A 17 0.79 -15.03 17.57
N LEU A 18 1.31 -15.17 18.77
CA LEU A 18 2.45 -14.40 19.24
C LEU A 18 3.77 -15.12 18.97
N SER A 19 4.77 -14.34 18.59
CA SER A 19 6.16 -14.75 18.55
C SER A 19 6.75 -14.78 19.99
N ALA A 20 7.95 -15.35 20.16
CA ALA A 20 8.60 -15.43 21.46
C ALA A 20 8.87 -14.06 22.13
N ASP A 21 9.01 -13.01 21.33
CA ASP A 21 9.19 -11.61 21.77
C ASP A 21 7.87 -10.87 22.02
N GLN A 22 6.76 -11.59 22.08
CA GLN A 22 5.41 -11.05 22.26
C GLN A 22 4.93 -10.12 21.13
N THR A 23 5.55 -10.15 19.98
CA THR A 23 5.02 -9.51 18.78
C THR A 23 4.06 -10.44 18.03
N LEU A 24 3.21 -9.89 17.15
CA LEU A 24 2.32 -10.70 16.31
C LEU A 24 3.12 -11.47 15.25
N ASP A 25 2.98 -12.78 15.20
CA ASP A 25 3.46 -13.63 14.10
C ASP A 25 2.60 -13.39 12.87
N ARG A 26 3.03 -12.42 12.05
CA ARG A 26 2.30 -12.03 10.83
C ARG A 26 2.17 -13.17 9.82
N LYS A 27 3.17 -14.09 9.74
CA LYS A 27 3.10 -15.24 8.84
C LYS A 27 2.03 -16.24 9.29
N LYS A 28 1.94 -16.47 10.59
CA LYS A 28 0.92 -17.35 11.17
C LYS A 28 -0.48 -16.78 10.99
N ILE A 29 -0.67 -15.49 11.29
CA ILE A 29 -1.94 -14.80 11.06
C ILE A 29 -2.32 -14.84 9.58
N ALA A 30 -1.38 -14.55 8.68
CA ALA A 30 -1.62 -14.60 7.23
C ALA A 30 -2.13 -15.96 6.77
N ARG A 31 -1.53 -17.08 7.25
CA ARG A 31 -1.99 -18.43 6.93
C ARG A 31 -3.43 -18.68 7.41
N ILE A 32 -3.78 -18.21 8.60
CA ILE A 32 -5.13 -18.36 9.15
C ILE A 32 -6.16 -17.60 8.30
N VAL A 33 -5.89 -16.34 8.01
CA VAL A 33 -6.85 -15.48 7.28
C VAL A 33 -6.90 -15.79 5.78
N PHE A 34 -5.85 -16.39 5.22
CA PHE A 34 -5.87 -16.86 3.84
C PHE A 34 -6.87 -17.99 3.61
N GLN A 35 -7.09 -18.83 4.63
CA GLN A 35 -8.01 -19.96 4.59
C GLN A 35 -9.43 -19.61 5.06
N ASP A 36 -9.63 -18.44 5.68
CA ASP A 36 -10.88 -18.04 6.33
C ASP A 36 -11.22 -16.57 6.03
N PRO A 37 -12.06 -16.30 5.01
CA PRO A 37 -12.46 -14.94 4.64
C PRO A 37 -13.14 -14.16 5.77
N GLU A 38 -13.88 -14.82 6.65
CA GLU A 38 -14.54 -14.16 7.79
C GLU A 38 -13.52 -13.69 8.82
N LYS A 39 -12.50 -14.50 9.10
CA LYS A 39 -11.40 -14.08 9.96
C LYS A 39 -10.57 -12.97 9.34
N LYS A 40 -10.39 -12.99 8.01
CA LYS A 40 -9.75 -11.88 7.28
C LYS A 40 -10.52 -10.58 7.50
N LYS A 41 -11.83 -10.59 7.26
CA LYS A 41 -12.69 -9.43 7.45
C LYS A 41 -12.67 -8.89 8.89
N LYS A 42 -12.64 -9.79 9.88
CA LYS A 42 -12.52 -9.40 11.30
C LYS A 42 -11.19 -8.75 11.60
N LEU A 43 -10.08 -9.31 11.10
CA LEU A 43 -8.75 -8.73 11.25
C LEU A 43 -8.67 -7.33 10.63
N GLU A 44 -9.18 -7.17 9.42
CA GLU A 44 -9.24 -5.88 8.74
C GLU A 44 -10.05 -4.86 9.52
N ALA A 45 -11.20 -5.25 10.07
CA ALA A 45 -12.03 -4.36 10.88
C ALA A 45 -11.34 -3.87 12.18
N MET A 46 -10.43 -4.67 12.76
CA MET A 46 -9.64 -4.28 13.93
C MET A 46 -8.48 -3.35 13.55
N ILE A 47 -7.87 -3.54 12.36
CA ILE A 47 -6.66 -2.81 11.97
C ILE A 47 -6.99 -1.47 11.28
N HIS A 48 -8.01 -1.44 10.41
CA HIS A 48 -8.25 -0.29 9.53
C HIS A 48 -8.54 1.00 10.31
N PRO A 49 -9.36 1.03 11.38
CA PRO A 49 -9.65 2.27 12.11
C PRO A 49 -8.40 2.91 12.72
N GLU A 50 -7.55 2.10 13.37
CA GLU A 50 -6.31 2.60 13.98
C GLU A 50 -5.28 3.04 12.94
N SER A 51 -5.16 2.28 11.83
CA SER A 51 -4.28 2.65 10.74
C SER A 51 -4.71 3.96 10.09
N TYR A 52 -6.01 4.18 9.93
CA TYR A 52 -6.56 5.40 9.37
C TYR A 52 -6.37 6.60 10.32
N ALA A 53 -6.64 6.41 11.60
CA ALA A 53 -6.41 7.45 12.61
C ALA A 53 -4.94 7.89 12.65
N LEU A 54 -4.01 6.93 12.65
CA LEU A 54 -2.57 7.21 12.61
C LEU A 54 -2.15 7.92 11.31
N TYR A 55 -2.74 7.53 10.19
CA TYR A 55 -2.51 8.20 8.91
C TYR A 55 -2.94 9.67 8.97
N LEU A 56 -4.15 9.96 9.45
CA LEU A 56 -4.66 11.33 9.58
C LEU A 56 -3.80 12.17 10.53
N GLU A 57 -3.40 11.62 11.66
CA GLU A 57 -2.50 12.29 12.61
C GLU A 57 -1.17 12.67 11.95
N ARG A 58 -0.55 11.74 11.21
CA ARG A 58 0.71 12.00 10.50
C ARG A 58 0.55 13.06 9.41
N VAL A 59 -0.50 12.97 8.60
CA VAL A 59 -0.80 13.96 7.56
C VAL A 59 -0.99 15.34 8.17
N GLN A 60 -1.80 15.44 9.25
CA GLN A 60 -2.02 16.71 9.93
C GLN A 60 -0.73 17.27 10.55
N GLY A 61 0.11 16.42 11.12
CA GLY A 61 1.41 16.81 11.64
C GLY A 61 2.33 17.41 10.56
N ILE A 62 2.35 16.80 9.36
CA ILE A 62 3.13 17.32 8.23
C ILE A 62 2.57 18.67 7.75
N ILE A 63 1.25 18.78 7.60
CA ILE A 63 0.58 20.01 7.15
C ILE A 63 0.85 21.16 8.13
N ASN A 64 0.79 20.89 9.43
CA ASN A 64 1.06 21.90 10.45
C ASN A 64 2.51 22.43 10.41
N GLN A 65 3.47 21.59 10.05
CA GLN A 65 4.88 21.97 9.90
C GLN A 65 5.18 22.64 8.56
N ASN A 66 4.57 22.13 7.50
CA ASN A 66 4.73 22.66 6.15
C ASN A 66 3.41 22.52 5.36
N PRO A 67 2.59 23.58 5.32
CA PRO A 67 1.32 23.59 4.58
C PRO A 67 1.46 23.33 3.06
N GLN A 68 2.67 23.51 2.54
CA GLN A 68 2.98 23.29 1.13
C GLN A 68 3.66 21.93 0.87
N ALA A 69 3.66 21.01 1.82
CA ALA A 69 4.26 19.70 1.64
C ALA A 69 3.56 18.88 0.56
N ILE A 70 4.35 18.18 -0.26
CA ILE A 70 3.85 17.09 -1.09
C ILE A 70 3.88 15.82 -0.23
N ILE A 71 2.71 15.25 0.05
CA ILE A 71 2.58 14.05 0.86
C ILE A 71 2.34 12.87 -0.07
N GLN A 72 3.26 11.91 -0.08
CA GLN A 72 3.13 10.67 -0.80
C GLN A 72 2.65 9.56 0.12
N THR A 73 1.55 8.90 -0.26
CA THR A 73 1.02 7.73 0.44
C THR A 73 1.04 6.52 -0.49
N VAL A 74 1.66 5.42 -0.04
CA VAL A 74 1.70 4.17 -0.82
C VAL A 74 0.59 3.24 -0.34
N ILE A 75 -0.39 2.99 -1.21
CA ILE A 75 -1.54 2.12 -0.93
C ILE A 75 -1.65 1.08 -2.05
N PRO A 76 -1.22 -0.17 -1.82
CA PRO A 76 -1.22 -1.20 -2.87
C PRO A 76 -2.60 -1.52 -3.45
N LEU A 77 -3.65 -1.46 -2.63
CA LEU A 77 -5.05 -1.77 -3.01
C LEU A 77 -5.91 -0.51 -3.14
N MET A 78 -5.32 0.62 -3.52
CA MET A 78 -6.01 1.92 -3.58
C MET A 78 -7.24 1.89 -4.50
N ILE A 79 -7.10 1.29 -5.67
CA ILE A 79 -8.14 1.25 -6.70
C ILE A 79 -9.22 0.25 -6.32
N GLU A 80 -8.83 -0.94 -5.87
CA GLU A 80 -9.72 -2.00 -5.42
C GLU A 80 -10.63 -1.56 -4.28
N LEU A 81 -10.11 -0.72 -3.40
CA LEU A 81 -10.85 -0.15 -2.27
C LEU A 81 -11.53 1.18 -2.58
N ASN A 82 -11.52 1.63 -3.85
CA ASN A 82 -12.07 2.93 -4.29
C ASN A 82 -11.55 4.14 -3.51
N LEU A 83 -10.31 4.08 -3.02
CA LEU A 83 -9.69 5.17 -2.25
C LEU A 83 -9.09 6.27 -3.13
N HIS A 84 -8.96 6.05 -4.43
CA HIS A 84 -8.33 6.98 -5.37
C HIS A 84 -8.98 8.37 -5.37
N SER A 85 -10.29 8.46 -5.15
CA SER A 85 -11.02 9.74 -5.07
C SER A 85 -10.65 10.61 -3.85
N LEU A 86 -9.96 10.05 -2.86
CA LEU A 86 -9.52 10.77 -1.65
C LEU A 86 -8.18 11.51 -1.86
N PHE A 87 -7.52 11.30 -3.00
CA PHE A 87 -6.20 11.86 -3.29
C PHE A 87 -6.25 12.87 -4.43
N HIS A 88 -5.37 13.86 -4.38
CA HIS A 88 -5.34 14.91 -5.41
C HIS A 88 -4.77 14.42 -6.74
N LYS A 89 -3.83 13.51 -6.68
CA LYS A 89 -3.15 12.90 -7.82
C LYS A 89 -2.80 11.44 -7.52
N ILE A 90 -2.90 10.62 -8.52
CA ILE A 90 -2.58 9.20 -8.47
C ILE A 90 -1.36 8.94 -9.34
N LEU A 91 -0.33 8.38 -8.72
CA LEU A 91 0.86 7.90 -9.40
C LEU A 91 0.85 6.37 -9.40
N LEU A 92 0.75 5.77 -10.58
CA LEU A 92 0.89 4.33 -10.76
C LEU A 92 2.36 3.98 -11.04
N VAL A 93 2.91 3.04 -10.28
CA VAL A 93 4.17 2.39 -10.60
C VAL A 93 3.86 1.07 -11.29
N TYR A 94 4.00 1.06 -12.61
CA TYR A 94 3.63 -0.04 -13.48
C TYR A 94 4.81 -0.98 -13.74
N ALA A 95 4.57 -2.28 -13.66
CA ALA A 95 5.43 -3.31 -14.24
C ALA A 95 4.55 -4.39 -14.87
N ALA A 96 4.93 -4.91 -16.04
CA ALA A 96 4.17 -5.95 -16.71
C ALA A 96 4.05 -7.23 -15.84
N PRO A 97 2.95 -8.01 -15.95
CA PRO A 97 2.71 -9.17 -15.11
C PRO A 97 3.87 -10.16 -14.99
N PRO A 98 4.59 -10.53 -16.09
CA PRO A 98 5.73 -11.43 -15.96
C PRO A 98 6.87 -10.86 -15.09
N VAL A 99 7.07 -9.54 -15.12
CA VAL A 99 8.08 -8.87 -14.29
C VAL A 99 7.66 -8.88 -12.82
N GLN A 100 6.37 -8.69 -12.55
CA GLN A 100 5.83 -8.74 -11.19
C GLN A 100 5.97 -10.16 -10.61
N ILE A 101 5.58 -11.19 -11.36
CA ILE A 101 5.72 -12.61 -10.98
C ILE A 101 7.19 -12.91 -10.66
N GLY A 102 8.11 -12.62 -11.58
CA GLY A 102 9.54 -12.90 -11.37
C GLY A 102 10.13 -12.18 -10.15
N ARG A 103 9.68 -10.94 -9.86
CA ARG A 103 10.10 -10.23 -8.64
C ARG A 103 9.51 -10.82 -7.37
N LEU A 104 8.27 -11.28 -7.44
CA LEU A 104 7.56 -11.87 -6.30
C LEU A 104 8.17 -13.24 -5.93
N THR A 105 8.45 -14.10 -6.92
CA THR A 105 9.10 -15.40 -6.71
C THR A 105 10.46 -15.25 -6.04
N VAL A 106 11.29 -14.30 -6.50
CA VAL A 106 12.62 -14.04 -5.92
C VAL A 106 12.50 -13.46 -4.49
N ARG A 107 11.60 -12.51 -4.28
CA ARG A 107 11.45 -11.83 -2.97
C ARG A 107 10.97 -12.78 -1.88
N ASP A 108 9.97 -13.62 -2.21
CA ASP A 108 9.22 -14.39 -1.20
C ASP A 108 9.65 -15.88 -1.20
N GLY A 109 10.47 -16.32 -2.16
CA GLY A 109 10.92 -17.71 -2.27
C GLY A 109 9.80 -18.68 -2.63
N ILE A 110 8.83 -18.25 -3.45
CA ILE A 110 7.66 -19.01 -3.89
C ILE A 110 7.76 -19.37 -5.37
N ASP A 111 6.94 -20.32 -5.83
CA ASP A 111 6.86 -20.63 -7.25
C ASP A 111 5.99 -19.64 -8.06
N GLU A 112 6.03 -19.74 -9.38
CA GLU A 112 5.28 -18.83 -10.26
C GLU A 112 3.75 -18.99 -10.12
N ASP A 113 3.26 -20.21 -9.86
CA ASP A 113 1.83 -20.47 -9.69
C ASP A 113 1.31 -19.83 -8.39
N GLU A 114 2.10 -19.87 -7.33
CA GLU A 114 1.76 -19.20 -6.07
C GLU A 114 1.83 -17.68 -6.24
N ALA A 115 2.83 -17.16 -6.95
CA ALA A 115 2.94 -15.74 -7.26
C ALA A 115 1.75 -15.25 -8.10
N ALA A 116 1.32 -16.00 -9.11
CA ALA A 116 0.16 -15.69 -9.92
C ALA A 116 -1.13 -15.63 -9.07
N ARG A 117 -1.36 -16.63 -8.21
CA ARG A 117 -2.51 -16.63 -7.28
C ARG A 117 -2.53 -15.43 -6.33
N ILE A 118 -1.36 -14.96 -5.88
CA ILE A 118 -1.27 -13.76 -5.05
C ILE A 118 -1.68 -12.53 -5.86
N MET A 119 -1.28 -12.44 -7.13
CA MET A 119 -1.64 -11.33 -7.99
C MET A 119 -3.13 -11.29 -8.35
N GLU A 120 -3.80 -12.44 -8.44
CA GLU A 120 -5.25 -12.53 -8.70
C GLU A 120 -6.13 -11.86 -7.62
N ASN A 121 -5.57 -11.58 -6.44
CA ASN A 121 -6.26 -10.82 -5.39
C ASN A 121 -6.29 -9.31 -5.66
N GLN A 122 -5.71 -8.84 -6.75
CA GLN A 122 -5.68 -7.45 -7.18
C GLN A 122 -6.28 -7.30 -8.57
N LEU A 123 -6.75 -6.10 -8.89
CA LEU A 123 -7.11 -5.78 -10.26
C LEU A 123 -5.90 -5.95 -11.19
N PRO A 124 -6.10 -6.44 -12.43
CA PRO A 124 -5.03 -6.52 -13.41
C PRO A 124 -4.31 -5.18 -13.54
N ILE A 125 -2.98 -5.21 -13.50
CA ILE A 125 -2.17 -3.98 -13.55
C ILE A 125 -2.47 -3.16 -14.82
N ASP A 126 -2.82 -3.83 -15.92
CA ASP A 126 -3.12 -3.21 -17.22
C ASP A 126 -4.41 -2.39 -17.21
N SER A 127 -5.31 -2.61 -16.24
CA SER A 127 -6.51 -1.80 -16.06
C SER A 127 -6.30 -0.58 -15.14
N LYS A 128 -5.19 -0.51 -14.42
CA LYS A 128 -4.93 0.54 -13.44
C LYS A 128 -4.49 1.89 -14.03
N PRO A 129 -3.87 1.98 -15.23
CA PRO A 129 -3.55 3.28 -15.85
C PRO A 129 -4.75 4.22 -16.02
N ASP A 130 -5.96 3.69 -16.20
CA ASP A 130 -7.18 4.48 -16.36
C ASP A 130 -7.55 5.30 -15.10
N TYR A 131 -6.99 4.93 -13.95
CA TYR A 131 -7.18 5.61 -12.67
C TYR A 131 -6.03 6.54 -12.29
N ALA A 132 -4.95 6.59 -13.11
CA ALA A 132 -3.72 7.27 -12.76
C ALA A 132 -3.56 8.59 -13.54
N ASP A 133 -3.15 9.65 -12.82
CA ASP A 133 -2.71 10.90 -13.45
C ASP A 133 -1.28 10.77 -14.02
N PHE A 134 -0.46 9.92 -13.40
CA PHE A 134 0.93 9.67 -13.80
C PHE A 134 1.23 8.19 -13.76
N VAL A 135 2.06 7.72 -14.70
CA VAL A 135 2.53 6.33 -14.75
C VAL A 135 4.05 6.31 -14.83
N ILE A 136 4.70 5.58 -13.92
CA ILE A 136 6.12 5.27 -14.00
C ILE A 136 6.27 3.82 -14.43
N GLN A 137 6.96 3.60 -15.53
CA GLN A 137 7.30 2.27 -16.04
C GLN A 137 8.48 1.70 -15.24
N ASN A 138 8.21 0.73 -14.38
CA ASN A 138 9.18 0.11 -13.47
C ASN A 138 9.57 -1.33 -13.91
N GLY A 139 9.42 -1.64 -15.19
CA GLY A 139 9.80 -2.95 -15.75
C GLY A 139 11.27 -3.04 -16.17
N GLY A 140 11.95 -1.91 -16.29
CA GLY A 140 13.33 -1.79 -16.74
C GLY A 140 14.38 -1.70 -15.63
N THR A 141 15.48 -0.99 -15.91
CA THR A 141 16.55 -0.74 -14.95
C THR A 141 16.18 0.35 -13.94
N LEU A 142 16.94 0.40 -12.84
CA LEU A 142 16.77 1.45 -11.83
C LEU A 142 17.00 2.85 -12.44
N ASP A 143 18.01 3.01 -13.30
CA ASP A 143 18.32 4.28 -13.95
C ASP A 143 17.17 4.76 -14.86
N GLN A 144 16.51 3.84 -15.56
CA GLN A 144 15.32 4.14 -16.37
C GLN A 144 14.15 4.59 -15.50
N THR A 145 13.96 3.99 -14.35
CA THR A 145 12.94 4.41 -13.38
C THR A 145 13.28 5.77 -12.79
N GLN A 146 14.54 5.98 -12.39
CA GLN A 146 15.01 7.26 -11.85
C GLN A 146 14.81 8.40 -12.84
N ALA A 147 15.18 8.22 -14.11
CA ALA A 147 15.00 9.24 -15.15
C ALA A 147 13.52 9.67 -15.28
N GLN A 148 12.56 8.76 -15.13
CA GLN A 148 11.14 9.10 -15.13
C GLN A 148 10.72 9.90 -13.90
N VAL A 149 11.27 9.56 -12.72
CA VAL A 149 11.05 10.32 -11.48
C VAL A 149 11.61 11.74 -11.62
N ASP A 150 12.79 11.90 -12.20
CA ASP A 150 13.44 13.20 -12.40
C ASP A 150 12.63 14.11 -13.33
N VAL A 151 11.93 13.53 -14.32
CA VAL A 151 10.99 14.26 -15.20
C VAL A 151 9.67 14.59 -14.49
N LEU A 152 9.18 13.69 -13.66
CA LEU A 152 7.90 13.85 -12.96
C LEU A 152 8.01 14.86 -11.80
N TRP A 153 9.10 14.88 -11.08
CA TRP A 153 9.25 15.68 -9.87
C TRP A 153 9.00 17.19 -10.07
N PRO A 154 9.56 17.84 -11.11
CA PRO A 154 9.23 19.24 -11.40
C PRO A 154 7.74 19.49 -11.66
N GLN A 155 7.03 18.55 -12.29
CA GLN A 155 5.60 18.66 -12.56
C GLN A 155 4.78 18.63 -11.25
N LEU A 156 5.16 17.76 -10.31
CA LEU A 156 4.53 17.71 -8.98
C LEU A 156 4.74 19.01 -8.20
N LEU A 157 5.94 19.59 -8.28
CA LEU A 157 6.24 20.87 -7.66
C LEU A 157 5.42 22.03 -8.28
N GLU A 158 5.19 21.99 -9.56
CA GLU A 158 4.35 23.00 -10.25
C GLU A 158 2.89 22.87 -9.84
N LEU A 159 2.35 21.65 -9.82
CA LEU A 159 0.99 21.37 -9.33
C LEU A 159 0.79 21.86 -7.89
N GLN A 160 1.76 21.62 -7.02
CA GLN A 160 1.73 22.08 -5.63
C GLN A 160 1.67 23.62 -5.55
N LYS A 161 2.48 24.33 -6.35
CA LYS A 161 2.50 25.81 -6.41
C LYS A 161 1.17 26.39 -6.90
N ASN A 162 0.56 25.76 -7.90
CA ASN A 162 -0.72 26.21 -8.45
C ASN A 162 -1.84 26.04 -7.44
N LYS A 163 -1.89 24.93 -6.72
CA LYS A 163 -2.88 24.69 -5.67
C LYS A 163 -2.74 25.66 -4.50
N ALA A 164 -1.52 26.02 -4.11
CA ALA A 164 -1.26 27.00 -3.07
C ALA A 164 -1.74 28.43 -3.42
N LYS A 165 -2.02 28.73 -4.70
CA LYS A 165 -2.58 30.03 -5.14
C LYS A 165 -4.12 30.04 -5.15
N GLU A 166 -4.76 28.85 -5.13
CA GLU A 166 -6.22 28.68 -5.16
C GLU A 166 -6.83 28.57 -3.74
N SER A 167 -6.01 28.41 -2.72
CA SER A 167 -6.38 28.26 -1.30
C SER A 167 -6.18 29.54 -0.54
#